data_3f2ff3739f0fcf65510e07df5e89f3ef
#
_entry.id   3f2ff3739f0fcf65510e07df5e89f3ef
#
_cell.length_a   1.000
_cell.length_b   1.000
_cell.length_c   1.000
_cell.angle_alpha   90.00
_cell.angle_beta   90.00
_cell.angle_gamma   90.00
#
_symmetry.space_group_name_H-M   'P 1'
#
loop_
_entity.id
_entity.type
_entity.pdbx_description
1 polymer ?
#
loop_
_entity_poly.entity_id
_entity_poly.type
_entity_poly.pdbx_seq_one_letter_code
_entity_poly.pdbx_strand_id
1 'polypeptide(L)'
;RLLAALEGADRVVLLGDALELREHPLAKAVELARPLLERLGQVTAGKRVVLVPGNHDYQLAEPFLTRLRLDGGAIGPEGEWPVSPADGAAGSVARLMPDTELTLAYPGVRVREDVYATHGHYLDVHLTVPRIEAIAAGAMARISKRSRDCRSVEDYEAIMSPLYAYLARLAEGSPPERLQRGSSVSRSLWTRLNPPGGGSSVTKVLLGRLAIPGAVAALNLAGLGPLSPTISAEELRRSGLRAMGRVVEGMGVRADHVVFGHTHRSGPWPGDDNAEWRTAAGTRLWNTGSWLYEAAFLHERPQQNPYWPGTVIRVHDSGEPEIENVLRDLSPADV
;
A
#
# COMPACT_ATOMS: atom_id res chain seq x y z
N ARG A 1 20.85 6.45 5.03
CA ARG A 1 20.74 5.14 4.37
C ARG A 1 19.88 5.23 3.09
N LEU A 2 18.55 5.59 3.20
CA LEU A 2 17.70 5.71 2.02
C LEU A 2 18.33 6.58 0.93
N LEU A 3 18.72 7.80 1.25
CA LEU A 3 19.27 8.74 0.28
C LEU A 3 20.53 8.20 -0.40
N ALA A 4 21.42 7.53 0.35
CA ALA A 4 22.60 6.88 -0.22
C ALA A 4 22.23 5.73 -1.18
N ALA A 5 21.15 5.00 -0.89
CA ALA A 5 20.67 3.93 -1.78
C ALA A 5 20.11 4.47 -3.11
N LEU A 6 19.74 5.77 -3.18
CA LEU A 6 19.18 6.41 -4.37
C LEU A 6 20.23 7.15 -5.23
N GLU A 7 21.44 7.37 -4.73
CA GLU A 7 22.46 8.14 -5.45
C GLU A 7 22.79 7.57 -6.85
N GLY A 8 22.82 6.24 -6.97
CA GLY A 8 23.09 5.54 -8.24
C GLY A 8 21.89 5.28 -9.14
N ALA A 9 20.69 5.72 -8.74
CA ALA A 9 19.48 5.46 -9.53
C ALA A 9 19.26 6.58 -10.57
N ASP A 10 18.89 6.20 -11.80
CA ASP A 10 18.48 7.15 -12.85
C ASP A 10 17.03 7.60 -12.67
N ARG A 11 16.20 6.72 -12.10
CA ARG A 11 14.78 6.95 -11.84
C ARG A 11 14.41 6.42 -10.46
N VAL A 12 13.65 7.18 -9.70
CA VAL A 12 13.14 6.78 -8.38
C VAL A 12 11.62 6.69 -8.42
N VAL A 13 11.06 5.61 -7.88
CA VAL A 13 9.60 5.44 -7.75
C VAL A 13 9.25 5.43 -6.27
N LEU A 14 8.45 6.39 -5.83
CA LEU A 14 7.82 6.41 -4.51
C LEU A 14 6.50 5.67 -4.63
N LEU A 15 6.48 4.42 -4.14
CA LEU A 15 5.43 3.45 -4.44
C LEU A 15 4.30 3.48 -3.41
N GLY A 16 3.68 4.64 -3.26
CA GLY A 16 2.49 4.87 -2.44
C GLY A 16 2.75 5.17 -0.99
N ASP A 17 1.75 5.81 -0.38
CA ASP A 17 1.73 6.20 1.03
C ASP A 17 2.96 7.04 1.44
N ALA A 18 3.44 7.88 0.50
CA ALA A 18 4.53 8.80 0.74
C ALA A 18 4.12 9.95 1.70
N LEU A 19 2.83 10.25 1.77
CA LEU A 19 2.23 11.20 2.70
C LEU A 19 1.08 10.55 3.46
N GLU A 20 0.97 10.82 4.77
CA GLU A 20 -0.14 10.37 5.60
C GLU A 20 -1.29 11.39 5.57
N LEU A 21 -2.15 11.31 4.56
CA LEU A 21 -3.29 12.21 4.37
C LEU A 21 -4.61 11.66 4.92
N ARG A 22 -4.62 10.47 5.51
CA ARG A 22 -5.79 9.91 6.20
C ARG A 22 -5.84 10.33 7.68
N GLU A 23 -4.69 10.65 8.26
CA GLU A 23 -4.55 11.02 9.67
C GLU A 23 -4.18 12.50 9.86
N HIS A 24 -3.72 13.18 8.81
CA HIS A 24 -3.31 14.58 8.85
C HIS A 24 -3.88 15.39 7.68
N PRO A 25 -4.28 16.64 7.92
CA PRO A 25 -4.53 17.60 6.85
C PRO A 25 -3.29 17.75 5.95
N LEU A 26 -3.50 18.03 4.66
CA LEU A 26 -2.43 18.15 3.67
C LEU A 26 -1.28 19.06 4.13
N ALA A 27 -1.59 20.24 4.66
CA ALA A 27 -0.56 21.18 5.12
C ALA A 27 0.33 20.59 6.21
N LYS A 28 -0.25 19.82 7.14
CA LYS A 28 0.49 19.18 8.24
C LYS A 28 1.31 18.00 7.75
N ALA A 29 0.76 17.16 6.89
CA ALA A 29 1.48 16.02 6.31
C ALA A 29 2.69 16.49 5.49
N VAL A 30 2.53 17.54 4.68
CA VAL A 30 3.63 18.16 3.91
C VAL A 30 4.69 18.77 4.83
N GLU A 31 4.28 19.45 5.92
CA GLU A 31 5.21 19.98 6.92
C GLU A 31 6.07 18.88 7.56
N LEU A 32 5.44 17.75 7.94
CA LEU A 32 6.14 16.61 8.54
C LEU A 32 7.09 15.94 7.55
N ALA A 33 6.69 15.81 6.30
CA ALA A 33 7.49 15.16 5.24
C ALA A 33 8.57 16.09 4.67
N ARG A 34 8.48 17.42 4.88
CA ARG A 34 9.38 18.43 4.30
C ARG A 34 10.86 18.08 4.41
N PRO A 35 11.41 17.74 5.59
CA PRO A 35 12.85 17.49 5.71
C PRO A 35 13.32 16.33 4.83
N LEU A 36 12.49 15.30 4.69
CA LEU A 36 12.80 14.15 3.83
C LEU A 36 12.68 14.52 2.35
N LEU A 37 11.58 15.20 1.95
CA LEU A 37 11.32 15.55 0.55
C LEU A 37 12.36 16.54 0.00
N GLU A 38 12.75 17.55 0.78
CA GLU A 38 13.82 18.49 0.40
C GLU A 38 15.17 17.76 0.19
N ARG A 39 15.52 16.86 1.10
CA ARG A 39 16.75 16.05 0.96
C ARG A 39 16.65 15.08 -0.21
N LEU A 40 15.48 14.47 -0.44
CA LEU A 40 15.24 13.62 -1.59
C LEU A 40 15.40 14.42 -2.89
N GLY A 41 14.82 15.62 -2.98
CA GLY A 41 14.96 16.52 -4.13
C GLY A 41 16.42 16.88 -4.42
N GLN A 42 17.24 17.10 -3.39
CA GLN A 42 18.68 17.34 -3.56
C GLN A 42 19.41 16.14 -4.19
N VAL A 43 19.12 14.91 -3.73
CA VAL A 43 19.78 13.68 -4.23
C VAL A 43 19.27 13.30 -5.61
N THR A 44 18.03 13.67 -5.94
CA THR A 44 17.39 13.38 -7.23
C THR A 44 17.38 14.56 -8.19
N ALA A 45 18.17 15.61 -7.93
CA ALA A 45 18.28 16.76 -8.81
C ALA A 45 18.70 16.32 -10.24
N GLY A 46 17.97 16.78 -11.24
CA GLY A 46 18.13 16.39 -12.64
C GLY A 46 17.68 14.97 -12.99
N LYS A 47 17.09 14.23 -12.03
CA LYS A 47 16.58 12.87 -12.24
C LYS A 47 15.06 12.87 -12.25
N ARG A 48 14.49 11.78 -12.76
CA ARG A 48 13.04 11.54 -12.75
C ARG A 48 12.62 10.85 -11.45
N VAL A 49 11.66 11.46 -10.75
CA VAL A 49 10.96 10.85 -9.60
C VAL A 49 9.49 10.66 -9.94
N VAL A 50 9.01 9.43 -9.74
CA VAL A 50 7.61 9.08 -10.00
C VAL A 50 6.89 8.86 -8.67
N LEU A 51 5.84 9.64 -8.44
CA LEU A 51 4.88 9.41 -7.35
C LEU A 51 3.83 8.43 -7.84
N VAL A 52 3.66 7.31 -7.17
CA VAL A 52 2.54 6.39 -7.38
C VAL A 52 1.68 6.43 -6.13
N PRO A 53 0.60 7.22 -6.08
CA PRO A 53 -0.22 7.34 -4.88
C PRO A 53 -0.79 6.00 -4.41
N GLY A 54 -0.82 5.83 -3.08
CA GLY A 54 -1.48 4.74 -2.40
C GLY A 54 -2.85 5.14 -1.86
N ASN A 55 -3.34 4.39 -0.88
CA ASN A 55 -4.62 4.69 -0.25
C ASN A 55 -4.54 5.77 0.84
N HIS A 56 -3.35 6.05 1.41
CA HIS A 56 -3.15 7.12 2.38
C HIS A 56 -2.94 8.48 1.71
N ASP A 57 -2.43 8.51 0.51
CA ASP A 57 -2.15 9.74 -0.24
C ASP A 57 -2.86 9.82 -1.61
N TYR A 58 -4.02 9.15 -1.73
CA TYR A 58 -4.88 9.16 -2.92
C TYR A 58 -5.18 10.57 -3.44
N GLN A 59 -5.27 11.55 -2.55
CA GLN A 59 -5.49 12.96 -2.89
C GLN A 59 -4.44 13.53 -3.86
N LEU A 60 -3.25 12.95 -3.93
CA LEU A 60 -2.22 13.34 -4.90
C LEU A 60 -2.68 13.05 -6.34
N ALA A 61 -3.41 11.96 -6.57
CA ALA A 61 -3.93 11.57 -7.87
C ALA A 61 -5.24 12.27 -8.25
N GLU A 62 -6.07 12.63 -7.27
CA GLU A 62 -7.45 13.10 -7.48
C GLU A 62 -7.60 14.24 -8.51
N PRO A 63 -6.75 15.30 -8.53
CA PRO A 63 -6.86 16.37 -9.53
C PRO A 63 -6.62 15.88 -10.97
N PHE A 64 -5.69 14.95 -11.17
CA PHE A 64 -5.35 14.39 -12.47
C PHE A 64 -6.46 13.47 -12.97
N LEU A 65 -6.99 12.62 -12.11
CA LEU A 65 -8.10 11.72 -12.41
C LEU A 65 -9.39 12.49 -12.71
N THR A 66 -9.64 13.57 -11.97
CA THR A 66 -10.80 14.45 -12.22
C THR A 66 -10.68 15.11 -13.58
N ARG A 67 -9.51 15.65 -13.94
CA ARG A 67 -9.27 16.25 -15.25
C ARG A 67 -9.45 15.22 -16.37
N LEU A 68 -8.84 14.04 -16.22
CA LEU A 68 -8.99 12.95 -17.20
C LEU A 68 -10.47 12.60 -17.45
N ARG A 69 -11.27 12.47 -16.38
CA ARG A 69 -12.71 12.18 -16.51
C ARG A 69 -13.51 13.31 -17.15
N LEU A 70 -13.20 14.57 -16.83
CA LEU A 70 -13.83 15.73 -17.46
C LEU A 70 -13.53 15.80 -18.96
N ASP A 71 -12.35 15.36 -19.37
CA ASP A 71 -11.94 15.28 -20.78
C ASP A 71 -12.51 14.01 -21.49
N GLY A 72 -13.33 13.23 -20.79
CA GLY A 72 -13.95 12.00 -21.33
C GLY A 72 -13.01 10.80 -21.43
N GLY A 73 -11.83 10.87 -20.78
CA GLY A 73 -10.88 9.77 -20.72
C GLY A 73 -11.25 8.74 -19.66
N ALA A 74 -10.73 7.50 -19.82
CA ALA A 74 -10.82 6.43 -18.86
C ALA A 74 -9.46 6.17 -18.21
N ILE A 75 -9.47 5.72 -16.94
CA ILE A 75 -8.25 5.39 -16.22
C ILE A 75 -7.75 4.02 -16.68
N GLY A 76 -6.59 4.01 -17.35
CA GLY A 76 -5.88 2.78 -17.68
C GLY A 76 -4.96 2.33 -16.54
N PRO A 77 -4.28 1.18 -16.69
CA PRO A 77 -3.34 0.70 -15.68
C PRO A 77 -2.06 1.55 -15.55
N GLU A 78 -1.77 2.40 -16.52
CA GLU A 78 -0.50 3.15 -16.66
C GLU A 78 -0.77 4.61 -17.05
N GLY A 79 -1.51 5.36 -16.22
CA GLY A 79 -1.65 6.80 -16.41
C GLY A 79 -0.44 7.55 -15.84
N GLU A 80 0.21 8.41 -16.62
CA GLU A 80 1.32 9.25 -16.16
C GLU A 80 1.08 10.71 -16.53
N TRP A 81 1.40 11.63 -15.60
CA TRP A 81 1.26 13.06 -15.75
C TRP A 81 2.44 13.80 -15.14
N PRO A 82 3.06 14.77 -15.82
CA PRO A 82 4.04 15.66 -15.19
C PRO A 82 3.37 16.46 -14.08
N VAL A 83 4.08 16.68 -12.98
CA VAL A 83 3.59 17.44 -11.83
C VAL A 83 4.21 18.82 -11.81
N SER A 84 3.36 19.85 -11.83
CA SER A 84 3.78 21.23 -11.64
C SER A 84 3.51 21.72 -10.21
N PRO A 85 4.17 22.79 -9.75
CA PRO A 85 3.89 23.41 -8.45
C PRO A 85 2.45 23.87 -8.24
N ALA A 86 1.66 24.00 -9.33
CA ALA A 86 0.25 24.40 -9.31
C ALA A 86 -0.73 23.25 -9.13
N ASP A 87 -0.29 21.98 -9.22
CA ASP A 87 -1.16 20.81 -9.23
C ASP A 87 -1.59 20.35 -7.82
N GLY A 88 -2.23 21.21 -7.07
CA GLY A 88 -2.89 20.90 -5.81
C GLY A 88 -1.95 20.22 -4.78
N ALA A 89 -2.36 19.06 -4.29
CA ALA A 89 -1.61 18.29 -3.31
C ALA A 89 -0.26 17.80 -3.87
N ALA A 90 -0.22 17.28 -5.09
CA ALA A 90 1.01 16.84 -5.74
C ALA A 90 1.97 18.02 -5.99
N GLY A 91 1.45 19.21 -6.34
CA GLY A 91 2.22 20.43 -6.47
C GLY A 91 2.90 20.88 -5.17
N SER A 92 2.36 20.50 -4.01
CA SER A 92 3.02 20.75 -2.73
C SER A 92 4.30 19.93 -2.56
N VAL A 93 4.34 18.71 -3.11
CA VAL A 93 5.56 17.89 -3.18
C VAL A 93 6.55 18.48 -4.19
N ALA A 94 6.07 18.88 -5.38
CA ALA A 94 6.91 19.49 -6.41
C ALA A 94 7.65 20.74 -5.93
N ARG A 95 7.00 21.58 -5.11
CA ARG A 95 7.63 22.76 -4.51
C ARG A 95 8.81 22.44 -3.58
N LEU A 96 8.84 21.25 -2.99
CA LEU A 96 9.94 20.79 -2.13
C LEU A 96 11.07 20.12 -2.90
N MET A 97 10.85 19.82 -4.18
CA MET A 97 11.78 19.13 -5.07
C MET A 97 11.93 19.89 -6.41
N PRO A 98 12.32 21.18 -6.40
CA PRO A 98 12.23 22.06 -7.57
C PRO A 98 13.12 21.64 -8.75
N ASP A 99 14.25 20.96 -8.47
CA ASP A 99 15.22 20.55 -9.46
C ASP A 99 15.01 19.09 -9.93
N THR A 100 13.90 18.47 -9.55
CA THR A 100 13.55 17.09 -9.88
C THR A 100 12.46 17.06 -10.96
N GLU A 101 12.59 16.18 -11.95
CA GLU A 101 11.50 15.89 -12.89
C GLU A 101 10.45 15.03 -12.19
N LEU A 102 9.45 15.69 -11.57
CA LEU A 102 8.41 14.99 -10.83
C LEU A 102 7.27 14.58 -11.75
N THR A 103 6.93 13.30 -11.74
CA THR A 103 5.80 12.71 -12.48
C THR A 103 4.87 12.02 -11.48
N LEU A 104 3.57 12.11 -11.68
CA LEU A 104 2.58 11.29 -10.98
C LEU A 104 2.16 10.15 -11.90
N ALA A 105 2.11 8.93 -11.37
CA ALA A 105 1.59 7.78 -12.10
C ALA A 105 0.49 7.09 -11.28
N TYR A 106 -0.61 6.67 -11.93
CA TYR A 106 -1.72 6.03 -11.24
C TYR A 106 -2.52 5.10 -12.16
N PRO A 107 -2.93 3.91 -11.68
CA PRO A 107 -2.67 3.30 -10.37
C PRO A 107 -1.28 2.66 -10.27
N GLY A 108 -0.49 2.74 -11.30
CA GLY A 108 0.88 2.23 -11.32
C GLY A 108 1.67 2.75 -12.51
N VAL A 109 2.89 2.24 -12.66
CA VAL A 109 3.86 2.70 -13.64
C VAL A 109 4.64 1.53 -14.23
N ARG A 110 4.96 1.63 -15.52
CA ARG A 110 5.92 0.74 -16.18
C ARG A 110 7.33 1.20 -15.84
N VAL A 111 8.03 0.41 -15.02
CA VAL A 111 9.42 0.70 -14.63
C VAL A 111 10.38 0.25 -15.74
N ARG A 112 10.11 -0.91 -16.30
CA ARG A 112 10.79 -1.52 -17.46
C ARG A 112 9.73 -2.28 -18.26
N GLU A 113 9.95 -2.63 -19.52
CA GLU A 113 8.96 -3.27 -20.38
C GLU A 113 8.29 -4.49 -19.73
N ASP A 114 9.07 -5.30 -19.01
CA ASP A 114 8.63 -6.50 -18.31
C ASP A 114 8.32 -6.28 -16.81
N VAL A 115 8.53 -5.05 -16.25
CA VAL A 115 8.34 -4.73 -14.83
C VAL A 115 7.31 -3.63 -14.64
N TYR A 116 6.21 -3.95 -13.99
CA TYR A 116 5.17 -3.01 -13.57
C TYR A 116 5.20 -2.79 -12.06
N ALA A 117 4.99 -1.56 -11.62
CA ALA A 117 4.92 -1.21 -10.20
C ALA A 117 3.63 -0.48 -9.87
N THR A 118 2.99 -0.86 -8.75
CA THR A 118 1.76 -0.23 -8.22
C THR A 118 1.81 -0.24 -6.70
N HIS A 119 1.11 0.70 -6.05
CA HIS A 119 1.00 0.61 -4.59
C HIS A 119 0.34 -0.69 -4.13
N GLY A 120 -0.72 -1.13 -4.81
CA GLY A 120 -1.36 -2.42 -4.54
C GLY A 120 -2.63 -2.35 -3.69
N HIS A 121 -3.11 -1.17 -3.32
CA HIS A 121 -4.29 -0.99 -2.43
C HIS A 121 -5.59 -1.58 -2.98
N TYR A 122 -5.71 -1.80 -4.29
CA TYR A 122 -6.87 -2.49 -4.87
C TYR A 122 -7.03 -3.94 -4.42
N LEU A 123 -5.96 -4.56 -3.89
CA LEU A 123 -6.05 -5.93 -3.36
C LEU A 123 -7.07 -6.05 -2.21
N ASP A 124 -7.39 -4.96 -1.50
CA ASP A 124 -8.38 -4.94 -0.43
C ASP A 124 -9.77 -5.38 -0.91
N VAL A 125 -10.10 -5.15 -2.19
CA VAL A 125 -11.34 -5.62 -2.81
C VAL A 125 -11.42 -7.16 -2.82
N HIS A 126 -10.29 -7.84 -2.92
CA HIS A 126 -10.19 -9.29 -3.05
C HIS A 126 -9.68 -10.01 -1.80
N LEU A 127 -9.26 -9.28 -0.77
CA LEU A 127 -8.79 -9.88 0.48
C LEU A 127 -9.88 -10.75 1.11
N THR A 128 -9.48 -11.95 1.55
CA THR A 128 -10.34 -12.89 2.26
C THR A 128 -10.08 -12.88 3.78
N VAL A 129 -9.02 -12.22 4.25
CA VAL A 129 -8.77 -12.05 5.68
C VAL A 129 -9.55 -10.84 6.20
N PRO A 130 -10.20 -10.91 7.39
CA PRO A 130 -11.04 -9.83 7.91
C PRO A 130 -10.20 -8.64 8.44
N ARG A 131 -9.58 -7.91 7.53
CA ARG A 131 -8.99 -6.59 7.79
C ARG A 131 -10.04 -5.51 7.64
N ILE A 132 -9.83 -4.37 8.30
CA ILE A 132 -10.75 -3.22 8.22
C ILE A 132 -10.88 -2.76 6.78
N GLU A 133 -9.79 -2.72 6.03
CA GLU A 133 -9.76 -2.33 4.62
C GLU A 133 -10.60 -3.27 3.75
N ALA A 134 -10.47 -4.59 3.94
CA ALA A 134 -11.26 -5.59 3.22
C ALA A 134 -12.76 -5.50 3.54
N ILE A 135 -13.11 -5.25 4.81
CA ILE A 135 -14.50 -5.06 5.24
C ILE A 135 -15.05 -3.77 4.65
N ALA A 136 -14.28 -2.68 4.68
CA ALA A 136 -14.65 -1.41 4.09
C ALA A 136 -14.85 -1.52 2.57
N ALA A 137 -13.96 -2.20 1.86
CA ALA A 137 -14.10 -2.48 0.43
C ALA A 137 -15.38 -3.28 0.12
N GLY A 138 -15.70 -4.31 0.94
CA GLY A 138 -16.95 -5.06 0.84
C GLY A 138 -18.17 -4.18 1.07
N ALA A 139 -18.15 -3.31 2.07
CA ALA A 139 -19.22 -2.35 2.35
C ALA A 139 -19.41 -1.36 1.19
N MET A 140 -18.32 -0.82 0.64
CA MET A 140 -18.37 0.11 -0.49
C MET A 140 -18.89 -0.55 -1.76
N ALA A 141 -18.46 -1.77 -2.08
CA ALA A 141 -19.00 -2.54 -3.20
C ALA A 141 -20.52 -2.74 -3.09
N ARG A 142 -21.00 -3.04 -1.87
CA ARG A 142 -22.44 -3.21 -1.59
C ARG A 142 -23.22 -1.89 -1.72
N ILE A 143 -22.70 -0.80 -1.14
CA ILE A 143 -23.32 0.54 -1.18
C ILE A 143 -23.38 1.04 -2.63
N SER A 144 -22.29 0.92 -3.38
CA SER A 144 -22.21 1.33 -4.78
C SER A 144 -22.90 0.35 -5.76
N LYS A 145 -23.44 -0.77 -5.25
CA LYS A 145 -24.03 -1.87 -6.05
C LYS A 145 -23.10 -2.37 -7.15
N ARG A 146 -21.80 -2.44 -6.87
CA ARG A 146 -20.77 -2.92 -7.78
C ARG A 146 -20.37 -4.36 -7.46
N SER A 147 -20.04 -5.12 -8.50
CA SER A 147 -19.42 -6.43 -8.35
C SER A 147 -18.00 -6.27 -7.87
N ARG A 148 -17.54 -7.18 -7.01
CA ARG A 148 -16.11 -7.32 -6.67
C ARG A 148 -15.31 -8.10 -7.74
N ASP A 149 -15.95 -8.56 -8.79
CA ASP A 149 -15.31 -9.12 -9.98
C ASP A 149 -14.89 -7.96 -10.91
N CYS A 150 -13.87 -7.21 -10.46
CA CYS A 150 -13.32 -6.06 -11.18
C CYS A 150 -12.55 -6.54 -12.41
N ARG A 151 -12.80 -5.89 -13.56
CA ARG A 151 -12.17 -6.21 -14.85
C ARG A 151 -11.49 -5.01 -15.49
N SER A 152 -11.49 -3.89 -14.80
CA SER A 152 -10.84 -2.66 -15.22
C SER A 152 -10.43 -1.83 -14.01
N VAL A 153 -9.53 -0.87 -14.20
CA VAL A 153 -9.17 0.11 -13.17
C VAL A 153 -10.40 0.88 -12.69
N GLU A 154 -11.29 1.22 -13.61
CA GLU A 154 -12.54 1.95 -13.28
C GLU A 154 -13.46 1.16 -12.34
N ASP A 155 -13.47 -0.18 -12.41
CA ASP A 155 -14.26 -1.00 -11.47
C ASP A 155 -13.70 -0.89 -10.05
N TYR A 156 -12.37 -0.94 -9.89
CA TYR A 156 -11.71 -0.73 -8.60
C TYR A 156 -11.96 0.68 -8.06
N GLU A 157 -11.80 1.69 -8.91
CA GLU A 157 -12.05 3.09 -8.56
C GLU A 157 -13.50 3.33 -8.12
N ALA A 158 -14.46 2.75 -8.81
CA ALA A 158 -15.87 2.88 -8.45
C ALA A 158 -16.21 2.32 -7.07
N ILE A 159 -15.41 1.35 -6.57
CA ILE A 159 -15.55 0.80 -5.23
C ILE A 159 -14.75 1.62 -4.21
N MET A 160 -13.48 1.94 -4.51
CA MET A 160 -12.53 2.40 -3.50
C MET A 160 -12.44 3.93 -3.40
N SER A 161 -12.55 4.67 -4.52
CA SER A 161 -12.34 6.12 -4.51
C SER A 161 -13.34 6.88 -3.61
N PRO A 162 -14.63 6.49 -3.47
CA PRO A 162 -15.54 7.16 -2.54
C PRO A 162 -15.10 7.03 -1.07
N LEU A 163 -14.51 5.89 -0.69
CA LEU A 163 -13.96 5.68 0.64
C LEU A 163 -12.77 6.60 0.89
N TYR A 164 -11.84 6.68 -0.07
CA TYR A 164 -10.66 7.54 0.05
C TYR A 164 -11.02 9.01 0.13
N ALA A 165 -11.94 9.46 -0.72
CA ALA A 165 -12.46 10.83 -0.68
C ALA A 165 -13.13 11.16 0.67
N TYR A 166 -13.91 10.22 1.23
CA TYR A 166 -14.53 10.38 2.55
C TYR A 166 -13.48 10.49 3.67
N LEU A 167 -12.49 9.59 3.69
CA LEU A 167 -11.42 9.61 4.70
C LEU A 167 -10.59 10.89 4.62
N ALA A 168 -10.29 11.35 3.41
CA ALA A 168 -9.61 12.62 3.17
C ALA A 168 -10.36 13.82 3.75
N ARG A 169 -11.68 13.87 3.52
CA ARG A 169 -12.54 14.93 4.09
C ARG A 169 -12.59 14.89 5.62
N LEU A 170 -12.59 13.68 6.20
CA LEU A 170 -12.52 13.54 7.66
C LEU A 170 -11.19 14.07 8.21
N ALA A 171 -10.07 13.77 7.55
CA ALA A 171 -8.75 14.26 7.95
C ALA A 171 -8.67 15.80 7.94
N GLU A 172 -9.19 16.43 6.88
CA GLU A 172 -9.20 17.91 6.76
C GLU A 172 -10.12 18.58 7.81
N GLY A 173 -11.22 17.92 8.19
CA GLY A 173 -12.23 18.48 9.09
C GLY A 173 -12.10 18.10 10.55
N SER A 174 -11.17 17.22 10.92
CA SER A 174 -11.09 16.68 12.28
C SER A 174 -9.92 17.24 13.07
N PRO A 175 -10.10 17.49 14.40
CA PRO A 175 -8.97 17.79 15.27
C PRO A 175 -7.97 16.63 15.29
N PRO A 176 -6.65 16.91 15.27
CA PRO A 176 -5.59 15.88 15.19
C PRO A 176 -5.69 14.78 16.24
N GLU A 177 -6.20 15.09 17.43
CA GLU A 177 -6.37 14.16 18.55
C GLU A 177 -7.43 13.06 18.29
N ARG A 178 -8.40 13.29 17.40
CA ARG A 178 -9.41 12.30 17.05
C ARG A 178 -8.92 11.33 15.97
N LEU A 179 -8.08 11.79 15.08
CA LEU A 179 -7.54 10.99 13.97
C LEU A 179 -6.58 9.91 14.48
N GLN A 180 -5.72 10.24 15.45
CA GLN A 180 -4.80 9.30 16.09
C GLN A 180 -5.50 8.12 16.78
N ARG A 181 -6.77 8.27 17.18
CA ARG A 181 -7.55 7.17 17.77
C ARG A 181 -8.06 6.16 16.73
N GLY A 182 -8.27 6.57 15.50
CA GLY A 182 -8.77 5.70 14.42
C GLY A 182 -7.76 4.65 13.96
N SER A 183 -6.50 5.04 13.80
CA SER A 183 -5.40 4.14 13.40
C SER A 183 -5.08 3.07 14.45
N SER A 184 -5.45 3.33 15.72
CA SER A 184 -5.23 2.42 16.83
C SER A 184 -6.17 1.20 16.83
N VAL A 185 -7.27 1.18 16.07
CA VAL A 185 -8.28 0.10 16.15
C VAL A 185 -7.76 -1.20 15.56
N SER A 186 -7.19 -1.18 14.36
CA SER A 186 -6.57 -2.37 13.74
C SER A 186 -5.38 -2.85 14.57
N ARG A 187 -4.54 -1.92 15.03
CA ARG A 187 -3.39 -2.21 15.91
C ARG A 187 -3.85 -2.79 17.25
N SER A 188 -4.85 -2.20 17.89
CA SER A 188 -5.40 -2.66 19.18
C SER A 188 -6.03 -4.03 19.07
N LEU A 189 -6.74 -4.30 17.96
CA LEU A 189 -7.34 -5.61 17.71
C LEU A 189 -6.25 -6.67 17.47
N TRP A 190 -5.24 -6.35 16.65
CA TRP A 190 -4.10 -7.24 16.40
C TRP A 190 -3.32 -7.54 17.68
N THR A 191 -3.00 -6.54 18.49
CA THR A 191 -2.25 -6.71 19.76
C THR A 191 -3.05 -7.53 20.78
N ARG A 192 -4.39 -7.37 20.80
CA ARG A 192 -5.27 -8.19 21.67
C ARG A 192 -5.36 -9.64 21.20
N LEU A 193 -5.31 -9.89 19.89
CA LEU A 193 -5.34 -11.24 19.32
C LEU A 193 -3.97 -11.94 19.39
N ASN A 194 -2.88 -11.16 19.37
CA ASN A 194 -1.49 -11.65 19.38
C ASN A 194 -0.67 -10.96 20.50
N PRO A 195 -0.98 -11.15 21.79
CA PRO A 195 -0.23 -10.49 22.85
C PRO A 195 1.19 -11.04 22.96
N PRO A 196 2.18 -10.18 23.20
CA PRO A 196 3.53 -10.61 23.51
C PRO A 196 3.50 -11.50 24.77
N GLY A 197 4.08 -12.70 24.67
CA GLY A 197 4.21 -13.58 25.83
C GLY A 197 3.30 -14.81 25.88
N GLY A 198 2.67 -15.22 24.78
CA GLY A 198 2.24 -16.62 24.52
C GLY A 198 1.37 -17.36 25.54
N GLY A 199 0.72 -16.71 26.48
CA GLY A 199 -0.13 -17.40 27.47
C GLY A 199 -1.47 -17.88 26.88
N SER A 200 -1.79 -19.16 27.00
CA SER A 200 -3.10 -19.75 26.64
C SER A 200 -4.14 -19.44 27.73
N SER A 201 -4.89 -18.37 27.58
CA SER A 201 -6.10 -18.13 28.37
C SER A 201 -7.30 -18.81 27.71
N VAL A 202 -8.17 -19.43 28.51
CA VAL A 202 -9.45 -20.00 28.04
C VAL A 202 -10.25 -18.96 27.23
N THR A 203 -10.15 -17.69 27.60
CA THR A 203 -10.75 -16.55 26.88
C THR A 203 -10.23 -16.42 25.45
N LYS A 204 -8.93 -16.67 25.18
CA LYS A 204 -8.35 -16.64 23.85
C LYS A 204 -8.86 -17.79 22.97
N VAL A 205 -9.00 -18.98 23.56
CA VAL A 205 -9.53 -20.16 22.85
C VAL A 205 -11.00 -19.95 22.51
N LEU A 206 -11.78 -19.37 23.40
CA LEU A 206 -13.20 -19.09 23.17
C LEU A 206 -13.38 -17.96 22.14
N LEU A 207 -12.60 -16.89 22.23
CA LEU A 207 -12.60 -15.78 21.27
C LEU A 207 -12.19 -16.26 19.87
N GLY A 208 -11.10 -17.01 19.76
CA GLY A 208 -10.58 -17.51 18.49
C GLY A 208 -11.47 -18.60 17.85
N ARG A 209 -12.06 -19.49 18.66
CA ARG A 209 -12.83 -20.63 18.14
C ARG A 209 -14.32 -20.36 17.89
N LEU A 210 -14.91 -19.38 18.57
CA LEU A 210 -16.35 -19.12 18.45
C LEU A 210 -16.67 -17.67 18.05
N ALA A 211 -16.04 -16.67 18.67
CA ALA A 211 -16.39 -15.29 18.42
C ALA A 211 -15.91 -14.79 17.06
N ILE A 212 -14.68 -15.11 16.66
CA ILE A 212 -14.16 -14.71 15.33
C ILE A 212 -14.90 -15.42 14.20
N PRO A 213 -15.05 -16.77 14.17
CA PRO A 213 -15.85 -17.41 13.15
C PRO A 213 -17.30 -16.92 13.08
N GLY A 214 -17.94 -16.67 14.23
CA GLY A 214 -19.29 -16.12 14.29
C GLY A 214 -19.39 -14.71 13.70
N ALA A 215 -18.44 -13.83 14.05
CA ALA A 215 -18.37 -12.47 13.49
C ALA A 215 -18.12 -12.50 11.98
N VAL A 216 -17.19 -13.35 11.52
CA VAL A 216 -16.90 -13.53 10.09
C VAL A 216 -18.12 -14.08 9.34
N ALA A 217 -18.85 -15.05 9.90
CA ALA A 217 -20.06 -15.56 9.31
C ALA A 217 -21.13 -14.46 9.19
N ALA A 218 -21.30 -13.63 10.23
CA ALA A 218 -22.23 -12.50 10.20
C ALA A 218 -21.85 -11.46 9.12
N LEU A 219 -20.57 -11.13 8.98
CA LEU A 219 -20.07 -10.24 7.93
C LEU A 219 -20.32 -10.82 6.53
N ASN A 220 -20.08 -12.13 6.34
CA ASN A 220 -20.35 -12.81 5.08
C ASN A 220 -21.85 -12.82 4.75
N LEU A 221 -22.73 -13.09 5.73
CA LEU A 221 -24.18 -13.01 5.57
C LEU A 221 -24.64 -11.58 5.25
N ALA A 222 -23.99 -10.57 5.82
CA ALA A 222 -24.22 -9.17 5.48
C ALA A 222 -23.70 -8.78 4.09
N GLY A 223 -23.09 -9.72 3.32
CA GLY A 223 -22.57 -9.47 1.98
C GLY A 223 -21.28 -8.66 1.95
N LEU A 224 -20.53 -8.62 3.06
CA LEU A 224 -19.24 -7.93 3.17
C LEU A 224 -18.05 -8.83 2.86
N GLY A 225 -18.30 -10.15 2.68
CA GLY A 225 -17.31 -11.16 2.34
C GLY A 225 -17.16 -11.39 0.82
N PRO A 226 -16.40 -12.46 0.46
CA PRO A 226 -16.07 -13.61 1.30
C PRO A 226 -14.88 -13.37 2.23
N LEU A 227 -15.07 -13.62 3.54
CA LEU A 227 -14.02 -13.52 4.55
C LEU A 227 -13.77 -14.90 5.19
N SER A 228 -12.51 -15.22 5.43
CA SER A 228 -12.06 -16.44 6.13
C SER A 228 -11.93 -16.16 7.63
N PRO A 229 -12.35 -17.08 8.51
CA PRO A 229 -12.10 -16.94 9.94
C PRO A 229 -10.64 -17.23 10.35
N THR A 230 -9.82 -17.72 9.43
CA THR A 230 -8.41 -18.03 9.70
C THR A 230 -7.59 -16.75 9.68
N ILE A 231 -7.04 -16.36 10.83
CA ILE A 231 -6.20 -15.18 10.99
C ILE A 231 -4.81 -15.65 11.42
N SER A 232 -3.96 -15.97 10.44
CA SER A 232 -2.54 -16.27 10.64
C SER A 232 -1.69 -15.37 9.75
N ALA A 233 -0.43 -15.16 10.12
CA ALA A 233 0.51 -14.40 9.28
C ALA A 233 0.68 -15.04 7.90
N GLU A 234 0.66 -16.38 7.85
CA GLU A 234 0.74 -17.14 6.60
C GLU A 234 -0.51 -16.96 5.73
N GLU A 235 -1.72 -17.05 6.30
CA GLU A 235 -2.96 -16.84 5.55
C GLU A 235 -3.09 -15.38 5.10
N LEU A 236 -2.64 -14.42 5.93
CA LEU A 236 -2.60 -13.02 5.54
C LEU A 236 -1.70 -12.81 4.30
N ARG A 237 -0.50 -13.42 4.29
CA ARG A 237 0.39 -13.39 3.13
C ARG A 237 -0.25 -14.03 1.91
N ARG A 238 -0.74 -15.25 2.02
CA ARG A 238 -1.36 -15.99 0.92
C ARG A 238 -2.58 -15.28 0.36
N SER A 239 -3.44 -14.76 1.23
CA SER A 239 -4.61 -13.98 0.82
C SER A 239 -4.20 -12.71 0.07
N GLY A 240 -3.18 -11.99 0.54
CA GLY A 240 -2.63 -10.81 -0.12
C GLY A 240 -2.08 -11.12 -1.50
N LEU A 241 -1.29 -12.18 -1.64
CA LEU A 241 -0.72 -12.60 -2.93
C LEU A 241 -1.81 -13.04 -3.93
N ARG A 242 -2.79 -13.83 -3.48
CA ARG A 242 -3.95 -14.21 -4.33
C ARG A 242 -4.74 -12.97 -4.75
N ALA A 243 -4.98 -12.04 -3.83
CA ALA A 243 -5.68 -10.79 -4.09
C ALA A 243 -4.93 -9.93 -5.11
N MET A 244 -3.60 -9.79 -4.96
CA MET A 244 -2.76 -9.06 -5.91
C MET A 244 -2.77 -9.71 -7.30
N GLY A 245 -2.75 -11.04 -7.38
CA GLY A 245 -2.90 -11.75 -8.65
C GLY A 245 -4.21 -11.39 -9.37
N ARG A 246 -5.33 -11.31 -8.64
CA ARG A 246 -6.61 -10.86 -9.21
C ARG A 246 -6.59 -9.39 -9.63
N VAL A 247 -5.88 -8.54 -8.90
CA VAL A 247 -5.73 -7.13 -9.29
C VAL A 247 -4.96 -7.00 -10.59
N VAL A 248 -3.83 -7.71 -10.73
CA VAL A 248 -3.02 -7.72 -11.96
C VAL A 248 -3.86 -8.15 -13.16
N GLU A 249 -4.62 -9.24 -13.00
CA GLU A 249 -5.52 -9.76 -14.03
C GLU A 249 -6.67 -8.77 -14.33
N GLY A 250 -7.35 -8.28 -13.30
CA GLY A 250 -8.48 -7.35 -13.43
C GLY A 250 -8.11 -6.02 -14.06
N MET A 251 -6.93 -5.49 -13.77
CA MET A 251 -6.41 -4.28 -14.43
C MET A 251 -5.92 -4.54 -15.87
N GLY A 252 -5.79 -5.81 -16.29
CA GLY A 252 -5.25 -6.15 -17.60
C GLY A 252 -3.74 -5.91 -17.74
N VAL A 253 -3.01 -5.86 -16.62
CA VAL A 253 -1.56 -5.66 -16.62
C VAL A 253 -0.84 -6.89 -17.18
N ARG A 254 0.00 -6.68 -18.19
CA ARG A 254 0.87 -7.70 -18.76
C ARG A 254 2.31 -7.35 -18.44
N ALA A 255 2.90 -8.11 -17.53
CA ALA A 255 4.29 -7.96 -17.10
C ALA A 255 4.81 -9.31 -16.55
N ASP A 256 6.10 -9.57 -16.69
CA ASP A 256 6.73 -10.74 -16.10
C ASP A 256 6.92 -10.55 -14.60
N HIS A 257 7.10 -9.30 -14.16
CA HIS A 257 7.29 -8.91 -12.78
C HIS A 257 6.32 -7.79 -12.38
N VAL A 258 5.68 -7.93 -11.21
CA VAL A 258 4.87 -6.88 -10.59
C VAL A 258 5.42 -6.57 -9.21
N VAL A 259 5.82 -5.32 -9.03
CA VAL A 259 6.26 -4.76 -7.74
C VAL A 259 5.08 -4.06 -7.08
N PHE A 260 4.84 -4.36 -5.79
CA PHE A 260 3.77 -3.72 -5.02
C PHE A 260 4.17 -3.51 -3.55
N GLY A 261 3.38 -2.75 -2.81
CA GLY A 261 3.55 -2.44 -1.39
C GLY A 261 2.32 -2.80 -0.56
N HIS A 262 1.76 -1.84 0.18
CA HIS A 262 0.49 -1.84 0.89
C HIS A 262 0.36 -2.84 2.05
N THR A 263 0.86 -4.07 1.90
CA THR A 263 0.74 -5.10 2.95
C THR A 263 1.81 -5.01 4.03
N HIS A 264 2.76 -4.11 3.89
CA HIS A 264 3.90 -3.84 4.77
C HIS A 264 4.89 -5.01 4.93
N ARG A 265 4.66 -6.15 4.28
CA ARG A 265 5.52 -7.32 4.34
C ARG A 265 6.39 -7.40 3.09
N SER A 266 7.70 -7.23 3.23
CA SER A 266 8.63 -7.41 2.11
C SER A 266 8.67 -8.87 1.63
N GLY A 267 8.94 -9.06 0.34
CA GLY A 267 9.08 -10.41 -0.20
C GLY A 267 9.14 -10.52 -1.72
N PRO A 268 9.50 -11.74 -2.22
CA PRO A 268 9.64 -12.99 -1.47
C PRO A 268 10.74 -12.93 -0.41
N TRP A 269 10.48 -13.51 0.76
CA TRP A 269 11.41 -13.56 1.88
C TRP A 269 12.12 -14.93 1.89
N PRO A 270 13.36 -15.03 2.39
CA PRO A 270 14.01 -16.32 2.57
C PRO A 270 13.14 -17.31 3.34
N GLY A 271 12.85 -18.46 2.74
CA GLY A 271 11.96 -19.49 3.31
C GLY A 271 10.49 -19.38 2.85
N ASP A 272 10.10 -18.36 2.12
CA ASP A 272 8.79 -18.34 1.44
C ASP A 272 8.76 -19.38 0.31
N ASP A 273 7.60 -19.96 0.05
CA ASP A 273 7.39 -20.77 -1.15
C ASP A 273 7.28 -19.85 -2.37
N ASN A 274 8.26 -19.93 -3.26
CA ASN A 274 8.32 -19.12 -4.48
C ASN A 274 7.12 -19.34 -5.42
N ALA A 275 6.44 -20.47 -5.32
CA ALA A 275 5.25 -20.72 -6.12
C ALA A 275 4.08 -19.81 -5.70
N GLU A 276 3.97 -19.45 -4.42
CA GLU A 276 2.96 -18.53 -3.93
C GLU A 276 3.16 -17.08 -4.43
N TRP A 277 4.40 -16.73 -4.83
CA TRP A 277 4.76 -15.42 -5.36
C TRP A 277 4.60 -15.33 -6.89
N ARG A 278 3.77 -16.20 -7.45
CA ARG A 278 3.40 -16.16 -8.87
C ARG A 278 1.88 -16.09 -9.02
N THR A 279 1.44 -15.28 -9.96
CA THR A 279 0.03 -15.28 -10.40
C THR A 279 -0.29 -16.54 -11.19
N ALA A 280 -1.58 -16.80 -11.45
CA ALA A 280 -2.00 -17.90 -12.32
C ALA A 280 -1.45 -17.78 -13.75
N ALA A 281 -1.21 -16.55 -14.22
CA ALA A 281 -0.60 -16.27 -15.52
C ALA A 281 0.94 -16.39 -15.54
N GLY A 282 1.57 -16.68 -14.38
CA GLY A 282 3.02 -16.83 -14.26
C GLY A 282 3.78 -15.57 -13.89
N THR A 283 3.14 -14.40 -13.84
CA THR A 283 3.75 -13.12 -13.38
C THR A 283 4.31 -13.27 -11.97
N ARG A 284 5.57 -12.88 -11.77
CA ARG A 284 6.23 -12.91 -10.46
C ARG A 284 5.90 -11.64 -9.67
N LEU A 285 5.56 -11.84 -8.40
CA LEU A 285 5.18 -10.77 -7.48
C LEU A 285 6.35 -10.40 -6.56
N TRP A 286 6.50 -9.10 -6.28
CA TRP A 286 7.55 -8.54 -5.43
C TRP A 286 6.93 -7.49 -4.51
N ASN A 287 7.15 -7.59 -3.21
CA ASN A 287 6.60 -6.63 -2.27
C ASN A 287 7.72 -5.80 -1.61
N THR A 288 7.56 -4.47 -1.68
CA THR A 288 8.54 -3.51 -1.13
C THR A 288 8.56 -3.47 0.39
N GLY A 289 7.63 -4.13 1.08
CA GLY A 289 7.50 -3.97 2.54
C GLY A 289 7.04 -2.57 2.93
N SER A 290 7.61 -2.06 4.01
CA SER A 290 7.27 -0.75 4.58
C SER A 290 8.51 0.01 5.05
N TRP A 291 8.38 1.33 5.18
CA TRP A 291 9.34 2.21 5.86
C TRP A 291 8.85 2.62 7.26
N LEU A 292 7.69 2.11 7.67
CA LEU A 292 7.14 2.33 9.01
C LEU A 292 7.65 1.26 9.97
N TYR A 293 8.21 1.70 11.11
CA TYR A 293 8.58 0.80 12.20
C TYR A 293 7.35 0.47 13.06
N GLU A 294 6.90 -0.78 13.00
CA GLU A 294 5.78 -1.28 13.81
C GLU A 294 6.21 -2.42 14.72
N ALA A 295 6.56 -2.11 15.96
CA ALA A 295 7.01 -3.08 16.95
C ALA A 295 6.05 -4.26 17.16
N ALA A 296 4.74 -4.07 16.89
CA ALA A 296 3.72 -5.11 17.04
C ALA A 296 3.91 -6.30 16.08
N PHE A 297 4.56 -6.10 14.93
CA PHE A 297 4.87 -7.15 13.96
C PHE A 297 6.27 -7.74 14.11
N LEU A 298 7.11 -7.11 14.95
CA LEU A 298 8.51 -7.48 15.13
C LEU A 298 8.68 -8.30 16.42
N HIS A 299 9.27 -9.49 16.29
CA HIS A 299 9.51 -10.41 17.41
C HIS A 299 11.01 -10.49 17.75
N GLU A 300 11.46 -11.56 18.37
CA GLU A 300 12.79 -11.72 18.95
C GLU A 300 14.00 -11.35 18.07
N ARG A 301 13.84 -11.40 16.73
CA ARG A 301 14.89 -11.01 15.76
C ARG A 301 14.31 -10.05 14.72
N PRO A 302 14.07 -8.80 15.11
CA PRO A 302 13.33 -7.86 14.28
C PRO A 302 13.94 -7.64 12.87
N GLN A 303 15.27 -7.57 12.75
CA GLN A 303 15.97 -7.39 11.46
C GLN A 303 15.84 -8.60 10.52
N GLN A 304 15.49 -9.77 11.05
CA GLN A 304 15.21 -11.00 10.29
C GLN A 304 13.73 -11.20 10.00
N ASN A 305 12.92 -10.18 10.23
CA ASN A 305 11.48 -10.20 10.03
C ASN A 305 11.14 -9.49 8.71
N PRO A 306 10.25 -10.03 7.85
CA PRO A 306 9.85 -9.38 6.60
C PRO A 306 9.10 -8.05 6.78
N TYR A 307 8.69 -7.70 8.00
CA TYR A 307 8.12 -6.40 8.36
C TYR A 307 9.17 -5.40 8.86
N TRP A 308 10.46 -5.75 8.85
CA TRP A 308 11.52 -4.80 9.18
C TRP A 308 11.57 -3.68 8.14
N PRO A 309 11.57 -2.39 8.55
CA PRO A 309 11.54 -1.26 7.62
C PRO A 309 12.81 -1.18 6.77
N GLY A 310 12.73 -0.38 5.69
CA GLY A 310 13.88 -0.01 4.89
C GLY A 310 14.14 -0.92 3.68
N THR A 311 13.13 -1.62 3.18
CA THR A 311 13.26 -2.38 1.93
C THR A 311 13.14 -1.46 0.73
N VAL A 312 14.03 -1.64 -0.24
CA VAL A 312 13.99 -1.08 -1.59
C VAL A 312 14.01 -2.22 -2.62
N ILE A 313 13.43 -1.99 -3.78
CA ILE A 313 13.52 -2.90 -4.92
C ILE A 313 14.29 -2.20 -6.02
N ARG A 314 15.38 -2.81 -6.47
CA ARG A 314 16.18 -2.34 -7.60
C ARG A 314 15.77 -3.06 -8.87
N VAL A 315 15.54 -2.29 -9.91
CA VAL A 315 15.27 -2.80 -11.25
C VAL A 315 16.39 -2.31 -12.16
N HIS A 316 17.23 -3.21 -12.59
CA HIS A 316 18.32 -2.94 -13.54
C HIS A 316 17.79 -3.04 -14.98
N ASP A 317 18.61 -2.69 -15.97
CA ASP A 317 18.24 -2.75 -17.39
C ASP A 317 17.86 -4.17 -17.85
N SER A 318 18.33 -5.19 -17.14
CA SER A 318 18.01 -6.59 -17.40
C SER A 318 18.05 -7.41 -16.11
N GLY A 319 17.54 -8.63 -16.15
CA GLY A 319 17.49 -9.53 -15.00
C GLY A 319 16.24 -9.31 -14.13
N GLU A 320 16.12 -10.09 -13.09
CA GLU A 320 14.99 -9.99 -12.14
C GLU A 320 15.16 -8.77 -11.21
N PRO A 321 14.06 -8.19 -10.71
CA PRO A 321 14.13 -7.22 -9.63
C PRO A 321 14.87 -7.76 -8.40
N GLU A 322 15.63 -6.92 -7.72
CA GLU A 322 16.40 -7.28 -6.53
C GLU A 322 15.82 -6.61 -5.28
N ILE A 323 15.64 -7.40 -4.22
CA ILE A 323 15.19 -6.90 -2.91
C ILE A 323 16.43 -6.63 -2.05
N GLU A 324 16.56 -5.38 -1.60
CA GLU A 324 17.59 -4.95 -0.67
C GLU A 324 16.93 -4.33 0.57
N ASN A 325 17.40 -4.62 1.77
CA ASN A 325 17.01 -3.88 2.96
C ASN A 325 18.20 -3.06 3.47
N VAL A 326 18.08 -1.74 3.35
CA VAL A 326 19.15 -0.79 3.66
C VAL A 326 19.26 -0.43 5.14
N LEU A 327 18.36 -0.96 5.98
CA LEU A 327 18.33 -0.76 7.43
C LEU A 327 18.58 -2.05 8.21
N ARG A 328 18.95 -3.15 7.55
CA ARG A 328 19.10 -4.48 8.17
C ARG A 328 20.16 -4.54 9.28
N ASP A 329 21.16 -3.68 9.21
CA ASP A 329 22.24 -3.57 10.17
C ASP A 329 21.92 -2.67 11.37
N LEU A 330 20.78 -1.98 11.38
CA LEU A 330 20.36 -1.12 12.47
C LEU A 330 19.64 -1.93 13.57
N SER A 331 19.72 -1.43 14.80
CA SER A 331 18.93 -1.96 15.91
C SER A 331 17.56 -1.27 16.03
N PRO A 332 16.59 -1.84 16.77
CA PRO A 332 15.32 -1.16 17.05
C PRO A 332 15.44 0.21 17.71
N ALA A 333 16.58 0.50 18.34
CA ALA A 333 16.85 1.79 18.97
C ALA A 333 17.36 2.85 17.97
N ASP A 334 17.78 2.43 16.77
CA ASP A 334 18.34 3.28 15.73
C ASP A 334 17.30 3.64 14.64
N VAL A 335 16.13 2.98 14.67
CA VAL A 335 15.01 3.11 13.74
C VAL A 335 13.82 3.72 14.47
#